data_384f850d12bc039b93cadcc41acaf425
#
_entry.id   384f850d12bc039b93cadcc41acaf425
#
_cell.length_a   1.000
_cell.length_b   1.000
_cell.length_c   1.000
_cell.angle_alpha   90.00
_cell.angle_beta   90.00
_cell.angle_gamma   90.00
#
_symmetry.space_group_name_H-M   'P 1'
#
loop_
_entity.id
_entity.type
_entity.pdbx_description
1 polymer ?
#
loop_
_entity_poly.entity_id
_entity_poly.type
_entity_poly.pdbx_seq_one_letter_code
_entity_poly.pdbx_strand_id
1 'polypeptide(L)'
;MSTPDQDQPEKIAWQGKWIVAKKRGKWEYATRARSIRAAVVLAVENGEILLVEQYRVPLGMRALELPAGLIGDDDGGEDEDPLTAAKRELEEETGYTATDWQDCGEFFSSPGMISESFTLLKATGLTKVSEGGGTDSEDITVHRVKLAEFPQVIADFRSRGVGIDTRMLLALGPHLMGDTL
;
A
#
# COMPACT_ATOMS: atom_id res chain seq x y z
N MET A 1 -24.32 -26.39 -21.30
CA MET A 1 -23.79 -25.73 -20.09
C MET A 1 -22.98 -24.56 -20.59
N SER A 2 -23.09 -23.37 -19.96
CA SER A 2 -22.23 -22.23 -20.31
C SER A 2 -20.80 -22.51 -19.84
N THR A 3 -19.82 -22.11 -20.65
CA THR A 3 -18.40 -22.18 -20.27
C THR A 3 -18.19 -21.38 -18.98
N PRO A 4 -17.50 -21.92 -17.94
CA PRO A 4 -17.17 -21.18 -16.71
C PRO A 4 -16.47 -19.86 -17.03
N ASP A 5 -16.70 -18.82 -16.21
CA ASP A 5 -16.12 -17.49 -16.45
C ASP A 5 -14.58 -17.52 -16.55
N GLN A 6 -13.94 -18.39 -15.78
CA GLN A 6 -12.48 -18.57 -15.81
C GLN A 6 -11.92 -19.03 -17.16
N ASP A 7 -12.74 -19.74 -17.95
CA ASP A 7 -12.36 -20.29 -19.27
C ASP A 7 -12.79 -19.37 -20.43
N GLN A 8 -13.45 -18.25 -20.12
CA GLN A 8 -13.81 -17.24 -21.11
C GLN A 8 -12.58 -16.40 -21.49
N PRO A 9 -12.49 -15.97 -22.77
CA PRO A 9 -11.39 -15.09 -23.17
C PRO A 9 -11.47 -13.75 -22.45
N GLU A 10 -10.30 -13.28 -22.04
CA GLU A 10 -10.14 -11.92 -21.49
C GLU A 10 -10.24 -10.90 -22.64
N LYS A 11 -10.96 -9.81 -22.39
CA LYS A 11 -11.12 -8.70 -23.34
C LYS A 11 -10.76 -7.40 -22.64
N ILE A 12 -10.00 -6.54 -23.32
CA ILE A 12 -9.75 -5.17 -22.90
C ILE A 12 -10.99 -4.35 -23.23
N ALA A 13 -11.62 -3.74 -22.22
CA ALA A 13 -12.73 -2.83 -22.38
C ALA A 13 -12.25 -1.38 -22.54
N TRP A 14 -11.19 -1.00 -21.84
CA TRP A 14 -10.52 0.30 -21.93
C TRP A 14 -9.07 0.18 -21.44
N GLN A 15 -8.17 0.96 -22.05
CA GLN A 15 -6.77 1.01 -21.65
C GLN A 15 -6.29 2.45 -21.59
N GLY A 16 -5.79 2.85 -20.41
CA GLY A 16 -5.05 4.08 -20.18
C GLY A 16 -3.55 3.83 -20.06
N LYS A 17 -2.83 4.86 -19.64
CA LYS A 17 -1.38 4.77 -19.40
C LYS A 17 -1.05 3.84 -18.22
N TRP A 18 -1.85 3.90 -17.13
CA TRP A 18 -1.56 3.25 -15.85
C TRP A 18 -2.51 2.09 -15.52
N ILE A 19 -3.73 2.13 -16.05
CA ILE A 19 -4.81 1.20 -15.72
C ILE A 19 -5.41 0.65 -16.99
N VAL A 20 -5.80 -0.64 -16.95
CA VAL A 20 -6.55 -1.34 -17.98
C VAL A 20 -7.82 -1.87 -17.36
N ALA A 21 -8.99 -1.50 -17.89
CA ALA A 21 -10.26 -2.14 -17.57
C ALA A 21 -10.46 -3.36 -18.46
N LYS A 22 -10.77 -4.50 -17.85
CA LYS A 22 -10.89 -5.79 -18.52
C LYS A 22 -12.23 -6.45 -18.22
N LYS A 23 -12.61 -7.37 -19.10
CA LYS A 23 -13.80 -8.22 -18.95
C LYS A 23 -13.47 -9.67 -19.26
N ARG A 24 -13.92 -10.58 -18.38
CA ARG A 24 -13.87 -12.03 -18.61
C ARG A 24 -15.18 -12.66 -18.14
N GLY A 25 -15.94 -13.23 -19.08
CA GLY A 25 -17.30 -13.70 -18.79
C GLY A 25 -18.17 -12.55 -18.26
N LYS A 26 -18.73 -12.70 -17.06
CA LYS A 26 -19.52 -11.67 -16.36
C LYS A 26 -18.69 -10.72 -15.51
N TRP A 27 -17.39 -10.97 -15.32
CA TRP A 27 -16.49 -10.17 -14.48
C TRP A 27 -15.96 -8.96 -15.24
N GLU A 28 -16.07 -7.81 -14.62
CA GLU A 28 -15.43 -6.56 -15.03
C GLU A 28 -14.48 -6.13 -13.91
N TYR A 29 -13.23 -5.84 -14.24
CA TYR A 29 -12.19 -5.54 -13.26
C TYR A 29 -11.10 -4.65 -13.85
N ALA A 30 -10.35 -4.01 -12.98
CA ALA A 30 -9.19 -3.22 -13.36
C ALA A 30 -7.89 -3.96 -13.04
N THR A 31 -6.86 -3.69 -13.83
CA THR A 31 -5.49 -4.13 -13.60
C THR A 31 -4.52 -3.00 -13.89
N ARG A 32 -3.32 -3.05 -13.33
CA ARG A 32 -2.27 -2.12 -13.74
C ARG A 32 -1.78 -2.45 -15.14
N ALA A 33 -1.44 -1.41 -15.91
CA ALA A 33 -0.69 -1.58 -17.14
C ALA A 33 0.70 -2.13 -16.82
N ARG A 34 1.29 -2.91 -17.70
CA ARG A 34 2.64 -3.51 -17.55
C ARG A 34 2.81 -4.45 -16.35
N SER A 35 1.74 -4.94 -15.74
CA SER A 35 1.79 -5.85 -14.58
C SER A 35 2.58 -5.32 -13.37
N ILE A 36 2.67 -4.00 -13.21
CA ILE A 36 3.32 -3.34 -12.09
C ILE A 36 2.64 -3.77 -10.77
N ARG A 37 3.44 -4.09 -9.77
CA ARG A 37 3.01 -4.41 -8.40
C ARG A 37 3.38 -3.28 -7.46
N ALA A 38 3.01 -3.38 -6.18
CA ALA A 38 3.42 -2.44 -5.15
C ALA A 38 4.25 -3.15 -4.07
N ALA A 39 5.20 -2.43 -3.48
CA ALA A 39 5.82 -2.77 -2.22
C ALA A 39 5.17 -1.95 -1.11
N VAL A 40 4.80 -2.59 -0.01
CA VAL A 40 4.18 -1.96 1.16
C VAL A 40 5.06 -2.23 2.38
N VAL A 41 5.36 -1.20 3.15
CA VAL A 41 6.29 -1.28 4.27
C VAL A 41 5.54 -1.20 5.59
N LEU A 42 5.64 -2.25 6.41
CA LEU A 42 5.24 -2.25 7.82
C LEU A 42 6.46 -1.88 8.67
N ALA A 43 6.73 -0.58 8.79
CA ALA A 43 7.87 -0.06 9.55
C ALA A 43 7.47 0.09 11.02
N VAL A 44 8.00 -0.81 11.88
CA VAL A 44 7.63 -0.86 13.30
C VAL A 44 8.88 -0.95 14.17
N GLU A 45 8.92 -0.17 15.24
CA GLU A 45 10.00 -0.20 16.23
C GLU A 45 9.56 0.33 17.59
N ASN A 46 9.98 -0.32 18.67
CA ASN A 46 9.73 0.09 20.06
C ASN A 46 8.24 0.38 20.35
N GLY A 47 7.33 -0.41 19.76
CA GLY A 47 5.89 -0.24 19.93
C GLY A 47 5.29 0.91 19.13
N GLU A 48 6.02 1.47 18.19
CA GLU A 48 5.55 2.53 17.28
C GLU A 48 5.56 2.05 15.82
N ILE A 49 4.70 2.65 14.99
CA ILE A 49 4.58 2.41 13.56
C ILE A 49 4.73 3.72 12.80
N LEU A 50 5.42 3.69 11.65
CA LEU A 50 5.45 4.80 10.70
C LEU A 50 4.27 4.69 9.74
N LEU A 51 3.59 5.81 9.55
CA LEU A 51 2.47 5.97 8.63
C LEU A 51 2.70 7.21 7.76
N VAL A 52 2.04 7.24 6.62
CA VAL A 52 2.02 8.38 5.72
C VAL A 52 0.58 8.85 5.51
N GLU A 53 0.41 10.17 5.39
CA GLU A 53 -0.85 10.79 5.03
C GLU A 53 -0.66 11.59 3.75
N GLN A 54 -1.42 11.27 2.71
CA GLN A 54 -1.33 11.95 1.43
C GLN A 54 -2.72 12.13 0.78
N TYR A 55 -2.84 13.07 -0.15
CA TYR A 55 -4.07 13.25 -0.91
C TYR A 55 -4.19 12.19 -2.00
N ARG A 56 -5.28 11.42 -1.97
CA ARG A 56 -5.57 10.41 -2.98
C ARG A 56 -6.65 10.90 -3.93
N VAL A 57 -6.26 11.30 -5.14
CA VAL A 57 -7.17 11.80 -6.18
C VAL A 57 -8.37 10.88 -6.41
N PRO A 58 -8.23 9.53 -6.49
CA PRO A 58 -9.37 8.65 -6.66
C PRO A 58 -10.39 8.68 -5.52
N LEU A 59 -9.95 9.03 -4.30
CA LEU A 59 -10.82 9.17 -3.14
C LEU A 59 -11.37 10.59 -2.96
N GLY A 60 -10.74 11.59 -3.58
CA GLY A 60 -11.07 12.99 -3.38
C GLY A 60 -10.78 13.52 -1.96
N MET A 61 -9.90 12.82 -1.21
CA MET A 61 -9.55 13.16 0.17
C MET A 61 -8.14 12.71 0.51
N ARG A 62 -7.59 13.18 1.64
CA ARG A 62 -6.37 12.61 2.21
C ARG A 62 -6.65 11.23 2.78
N ALA A 63 -5.65 10.35 2.75
CA ALA A 63 -5.73 9.00 3.28
C ALA A 63 -4.52 8.73 4.19
N LEU A 64 -4.75 8.00 5.27
CA LEU A 64 -3.73 7.47 6.16
C LEU A 64 -3.38 6.06 5.71
N GLU A 65 -2.10 5.83 5.43
CA GLU A 65 -1.60 4.62 4.78
C GLU A 65 -0.29 4.12 5.39
N LEU A 66 0.08 2.88 5.09
CA LEU A 66 1.46 2.41 5.24
C LEU A 66 2.32 2.99 4.11
N PRO A 67 3.61 3.30 4.35
CA PRO A 67 4.53 3.66 3.29
C PRO A 67 4.50 2.61 2.16
N ALA A 68 4.40 3.06 0.91
CA ALA A 68 4.22 2.14 -0.21
C ALA A 68 4.50 2.81 -1.55
N GLY A 69 5.20 2.11 -2.43
CA GLY A 69 5.40 2.57 -3.79
C GLY A 69 5.34 1.46 -4.82
N LEU A 70 5.48 1.84 -6.08
CA LEU A 70 5.40 0.92 -7.20
C LEU A 70 6.74 0.21 -7.40
N ILE A 71 6.67 -1.07 -7.70
CA ILE A 71 7.83 -1.88 -8.10
C ILE A 71 7.97 -1.74 -9.60
N GLY A 72 9.10 -1.19 -10.06
CA GLY A 72 9.41 -1.12 -11.47
C GLY A 72 8.63 -0.07 -12.25
N ASP A 73 8.28 1.04 -11.64
CA ASP A 73 7.65 2.18 -12.33
C ASP A 73 8.64 3.03 -13.12
N ASP A 74 9.92 2.98 -12.81
CA ASP A 74 11.00 3.57 -13.59
C ASP A 74 11.17 2.88 -14.95
N ASP A 75 11.60 3.63 -15.96
CA ASP A 75 11.86 3.11 -17.30
C ASP A 75 12.98 2.04 -17.25
N GLY A 76 12.60 0.78 -17.46
CA GLY A 76 13.49 -0.39 -17.39
C GLY A 76 13.50 -1.13 -16.05
N GLY A 77 12.66 -0.76 -15.09
CA GLY A 77 12.57 -1.37 -13.76
C GLY A 77 11.61 -2.55 -13.63
N GLU A 78 11.13 -3.13 -14.74
CA GLU A 78 10.10 -4.21 -14.72
C GLU A 78 10.49 -5.43 -13.86
N ASP A 79 11.78 -5.64 -13.62
CA ASP A 79 12.34 -6.72 -12.80
C ASP A 79 12.86 -6.21 -11.43
N GLU A 80 12.47 -5.02 -10.98
CA GLU A 80 12.91 -4.50 -9.67
C GLU A 80 12.49 -5.46 -8.54
N ASP A 81 13.44 -5.75 -7.66
CA ASP A 81 13.18 -6.57 -6.48
C ASP A 81 12.29 -5.80 -5.47
N PRO A 82 11.23 -6.43 -4.94
CA PRO A 82 10.32 -5.79 -3.97
C PRO A 82 11.02 -5.17 -2.76
N LEU A 83 12.10 -5.78 -2.28
CA LEU A 83 12.86 -5.26 -1.15
C LEU A 83 13.63 -3.98 -1.53
N THR A 84 14.12 -3.90 -2.75
CA THR A 84 14.80 -2.70 -3.27
C THR A 84 13.81 -1.53 -3.36
N ALA A 85 12.64 -1.75 -3.96
CA ALA A 85 11.57 -0.75 -4.00
C ALA A 85 11.14 -0.31 -2.59
N ALA A 86 10.93 -1.27 -1.67
CA ALA A 86 10.52 -0.97 -0.30
C ALA A 86 11.53 -0.11 0.46
N LYS A 87 12.84 -0.34 0.26
CA LYS A 87 13.89 0.48 0.89
C LYS A 87 13.88 1.91 0.37
N ARG A 88 13.76 2.07 -0.94
CA ARG A 88 13.68 3.37 -1.60
C ARG A 88 12.46 4.15 -1.09
N GLU A 89 11.28 3.54 -1.16
CA GLU A 89 10.02 4.18 -0.73
C GLU A 89 10.00 4.53 0.76
N LEU A 90 10.53 3.67 1.63
CA LEU A 90 10.62 3.98 3.06
C LEU A 90 11.44 5.25 3.30
N GLU A 91 12.58 5.39 2.61
CA GLU A 91 13.45 6.55 2.75
C GLU A 91 12.81 7.80 2.12
N GLU A 92 12.30 7.72 0.90
CA GLU A 92 11.69 8.85 0.18
C GLU A 92 10.44 9.38 0.89
N GLU A 93 9.50 8.49 1.24
CA GLU A 93 8.24 8.90 1.86
C GLU A 93 8.41 9.31 3.32
N THR A 94 9.23 8.60 4.11
CA THR A 94 9.27 8.77 5.57
C THR A 94 10.55 9.41 6.10
N GLY A 95 11.62 9.42 5.33
CA GLY A 95 12.93 9.83 5.79
C GLY A 95 13.63 8.82 6.71
N TYR A 96 13.18 7.57 6.73
CA TYR A 96 13.79 6.51 7.53
C TYR A 96 14.40 5.42 6.65
N THR A 97 15.50 4.85 7.13
CA THR A 97 16.06 3.58 6.66
C THR A 97 15.85 2.49 7.70
N ALA A 98 16.01 1.23 7.31
CA ALA A 98 15.90 0.08 8.22
C ALA A 98 17.05 -0.90 7.99
N THR A 99 17.49 -1.57 9.08
CA THR A 99 18.55 -2.58 9.01
C THR A 99 18.00 -3.99 8.77
N ASP A 100 16.84 -4.30 9.31
CA ASP A 100 16.27 -5.63 9.30
C ASP A 100 14.96 -5.65 8.51
N TRP A 101 14.85 -6.60 7.59
CA TRP A 101 13.72 -6.74 6.70
C TRP A 101 13.20 -8.18 6.68
N GLN A 102 11.89 -8.31 6.71
CA GLN A 102 11.20 -9.59 6.59
C GLN A 102 10.17 -9.51 5.47
N ASP A 103 10.27 -10.39 4.48
CA ASP A 103 9.21 -10.59 3.49
C ASP A 103 8.05 -11.33 4.16
N CYS A 104 6.87 -10.69 4.17
CA CYS A 104 5.63 -11.22 4.72
C CYS A 104 4.72 -11.82 3.64
N GLY A 105 5.16 -11.80 2.38
CA GLY A 105 4.44 -12.37 1.25
C GLY A 105 3.57 -11.40 0.47
N GLU A 106 2.89 -11.95 -0.54
CA GLU A 106 2.01 -11.23 -1.44
C GLU A 106 0.56 -11.22 -0.93
N PHE A 107 -0.09 -10.07 -1.07
CA PHE A 107 -1.49 -9.85 -0.69
C PHE A 107 -2.25 -9.13 -1.82
N PHE A 108 -3.56 -9.35 -1.89
CA PHE A 108 -4.44 -8.72 -2.86
C PHE A 108 -5.32 -7.66 -2.18
N SER A 109 -5.40 -6.46 -2.76
CA SER A 109 -6.14 -5.34 -2.16
C SER A 109 -7.65 -5.53 -2.22
N SER A 110 -8.18 -5.89 -3.40
CA SER A 110 -9.63 -6.04 -3.63
C SER A 110 -9.90 -7.06 -4.74
N PRO A 111 -9.76 -8.37 -4.47
CA PRO A 111 -9.74 -9.43 -5.49
C PRO A 111 -11.05 -9.60 -6.26
N GLY A 112 -12.15 -8.96 -5.81
CA GLY A 112 -13.43 -8.93 -6.55
C GLY A 112 -13.54 -7.83 -7.59
N MET A 113 -12.63 -6.84 -7.60
CA MET A 113 -12.73 -5.66 -8.46
C MET A 113 -11.42 -5.32 -9.18
N ILE A 114 -10.29 -5.64 -8.60
CA ILE A 114 -8.96 -5.38 -9.17
C ILE A 114 -8.08 -6.61 -9.05
N SER A 115 -7.11 -6.74 -9.95
CA SER A 115 -6.08 -7.79 -9.89
C SER A 115 -4.78 -7.31 -9.25
N GLU A 116 -4.78 -6.10 -8.66
CA GLU A 116 -3.59 -5.55 -8.02
C GLU A 116 -3.21 -6.35 -6.79
N SER A 117 -1.93 -6.68 -6.69
CA SER A 117 -1.30 -7.24 -5.50
C SER A 117 -0.20 -6.32 -4.99
N PHE A 118 0.20 -6.56 -3.75
CA PHE A 118 1.37 -5.92 -3.16
C PHE A 118 2.17 -6.94 -2.33
N THR A 119 3.48 -6.73 -2.28
CA THR A 119 4.36 -7.46 -1.36
C THR A 119 4.44 -6.66 -0.06
N LEU A 120 4.11 -7.30 1.07
CA LEU A 120 4.27 -6.69 2.39
C LEU A 120 5.65 -7.01 2.95
N LEU A 121 6.40 -5.97 3.30
CA LEU A 121 7.72 -6.09 3.91
C LEU A 121 7.70 -5.42 5.29
N LYS A 122 8.07 -6.19 6.33
CA LYS A 122 8.25 -5.63 7.67
C LYS A 122 9.67 -5.10 7.82
N ALA A 123 9.80 -3.87 8.33
CA ALA A 123 11.05 -3.18 8.57
C ALA A 123 11.23 -2.87 10.06
N THR A 124 12.42 -3.17 10.60
CA THR A 124 12.84 -2.84 11.97
C THR A 124 14.29 -2.34 11.97
N GLY A 125 14.79 -1.84 13.09
CA GLY A 125 16.09 -1.18 13.15
C GLY A 125 16.06 0.17 12.43
N LEU A 126 15.01 0.96 12.69
CA LEU A 126 14.74 2.21 12.00
C LEU A 126 15.71 3.32 12.39
N THR A 127 16.25 4.01 11.41
CA THR A 127 17.11 5.18 11.59
C THR A 127 16.60 6.34 10.75
N LYS A 128 16.33 7.49 11.36
CA LYS A 128 15.94 8.71 10.63
C LYS A 128 17.15 9.30 9.93
N VAL A 129 17.07 9.51 8.62
CA VAL A 129 18.14 10.04 7.77
C VAL A 129 17.73 11.34 7.05
N SER A 130 16.44 11.62 6.92
CA SER A 130 15.91 12.86 6.34
C SER A 130 14.54 13.20 6.92
N GLU A 131 13.90 14.26 6.44
CA GLU A 131 12.53 14.58 6.84
C GLU A 131 11.47 13.74 6.09
N GLY A 132 11.83 13.09 4.99
CA GLY A 132 10.88 12.40 4.12
C GLY A 132 9.95 13.39 3.41
N GLY A 133 8.75 12.94 3.13
CA GLY A 133 7.72 13.78 2.48
C GLY A 133 7.45 13.41 1.03
N GLY A 134 8.12 12.39 0.51
CA GLY A 134 8.05 11.95 -0.88
C GLY A 134 8.90 12.76 -1.82
N THR A 135 8.61 12.65 -3.10
CA THR A 135 9.27 13.41 -4.17
C THR A 135 8.65 14.81 -4.33
N ASP A 136 9.25 15.68 -5.15
CA ASP A 136 8.76 17.05 -5.40
C ASP A 136 7.30 17.13 -5.91
N SER A 137 6.75 16.02 -6.40
CA SER A 137 5.37 15.92 -6.90
C SER A 137 4.37 15.40 -5.87
N GLU A 138 4.82 15.04 -4.66
CA GLU A 138 4.04 14.44 -3.60
C GLU A 138 3.91 15.39 -2.41
N ASP A 139 2.78 15.31 -1.71
CA ASP A 139 2.50 16.06 -0.49
C ASP A 139 2.21 15.04 0.62
N ILE A 140 3.29 14.43 1.13
CA ILE A 140 3.24 13.37 2.14
C ILE A 140 3.57 13.96 3.51
N THR A 141 2.71 13.66 4.49
CA THR A 141 2.95 13.95 5.91
C THR A 141 3.27 12.64 6.63
N VAL A 142 4.41 12.60 7.32
CA VAL A 142 4.87 11.42 8.07
C VAL A 142 4.31 11.45 9.49
N HIS A 143 3.77 10.33 9.95
CA HIS A 143 3.26 10.15 11.30
C HIS A 143 3.97 8.98 11.98
N ARG A 144 4.46 9.20 13.20
CA ARG A 144 4.97 8.14 14.08
C ARG A 144 3.96 7.93 15.19
N VAL A 145 3.37 6.74 15.26
CA VAL A 145 2.19 6.45 16.07
C VAL A 145 2.48 5.26 16.98
N LYS A 146 2.13 5.37 18.26
CA LYS A 146 2.20 4.24 19.18
C LYS A 146 1.09 3.22 18.87
N LEU A 147 1.46 1.97 18.75
CA LEU A 147 0.51 0.88 18.49
C LEU A 147 -0.57 0.77 19.57
N ALA A 148 -0.24 1.05 20.82
CA ALA A 148 -1.21 1.07 21.93
C ALA A 148 -2.28 2.16 21.80
N GLU A 149 -1.98 3.27 21.11
CA GLU A 149 -2.89 4.39 20.87
C GLU A 149 -3.60 4.30 19.53
N PHE A 150 -3.32 3.26 18.74
CA PHE A 150 -3.72 3.16 17.34
C PHE A 150 -5.24 3.30 17.11
N PRO A 151 -6.15 2.68 17.90
CA PRO A 151 -7.58 2.85 17.73
C PRO A 151 -8.03 4.31 17.87
N GLN A 152 -7.45 5.04 18.85
CA GLN A 152 -7.77 6.45 19.07
C GLN A 152 -7.26 7.32 17.91
N VAL A 153 -6.06 7.05 17.43
CA VAL A 153 -5.46 7.74 16.28
C VAL A 153 -6.35 7.57 15.04
N ILE A 154 -6.81 6.36 14.76
CA ILE A 154 -7.74 6.10 13.65
C ILE A 154 -9.05 6.88 13.80
N ALA A 155 -9.60 6.96 15.03
CA ALA A 155 -10.82 7.73 15.30
C ALA A 155 -10.58 9.23 15.04
N ASP A 156 -9.45 9.78 15.47
CA ASP A 156 -9.07 11.17 15.27
C ASP A 156 -8.90 11.51 13.78
N PHE A 157 -8.23 10.66 13.01
CA PHE A 157 -8.10 10.84 11.55
C PHE A 157 -9.46 10.83 10.86
N ARG A 158 -10.33 9.88 11.19
CA ARG A 158 -11.70 9.83 10.65
C ARG A 158 -12.50 11.09 10.99
N SER A 159 -12.37 11.62 12.21
CA SER A 159 -13.09 12.84 12.63
C SER A 159 -12.68 14.07 11.81
N ARG A 160 -11.46 14.07 11.23
CA ARG A 160 -10.94 15.11 10.34
C ARG A 160 -11.27 14.86 8.85
N GLY A 161 -12.04 13.81 8.54
CA GLY A 161 -12.39 13.45 7.17
C GLY A 161 -11.27 12.78 6.39
N VAL A 162 -10.27 12.22 7.06
CA VAL A 162 -9.19 11.46 6.43
C VAL A 162 -9.64 10.02 6.20
N GLY A 163 -9.46 9.52 4.97
CA GLY A 163 -9.69 8.12 4.63
C GLY A 163 -8.68 7.21 5.34
N ILE A 164 -9.10 6.00 5.67
CA ILE A 164 -8.23 5.01 6.32
C ILE A 164 -8.04 3.84 5.35
N ASP A 165 -6.82 3.60 4.93
CA ASP A 165 -6.48 2.47 4.06
C ASP A 165 -6.74 1.13 4.76
N THR A 166 -7.18 0.13 4.00
CA THR A 166 -7.50 -1.21 4.54
C THR A 166 -6.31 -1.89 5.19
N ARG A 167 -5.08 -1.59 4.76
CA ARG A 167 -3.85 -2.13 5.34
C ARG A 167 -3.65 -1.72 6.80
N MET A 168 -4.32 -0.64 7.26
CA MET A 168 -4.34 -0.25 8.67
C MET A 168 -4.98 -1.33 9.57
N LEU A 169 -5.76 -2.26 9.01
CA LEU A 169 -6.29 -3.42 9.76
C LEU A 169 -5.19 -4.32 10.32
N LEU A 170 -3.97 -4.31 9.76
CA LEU A 170 -2.82 -5.03 10.32
C LEU A 170 -2.50 -4.56 11.75
N ALA A 171 -2.50 -3.25 11.99
CA ALA A 171 -2.25 -2.69 13.30
C ALA A 171 -3.50 -2.65 14.19
N LEU A 172 -4.70 -2.56 13.59
CA LEU A 172 -5.98 -2.60 14.32
C LEU A 172 -6.41 -4.02 14.72
N GLY A 173 -5.90 -5.05 14.02
CA GLY A 173 -6.37 -6.43 14.17
C GLY A 173 -6.45 -6.92 15.61
N PRO A 174 -5.40 -6.81 16.44
CA PRO A 174 -5.43 -7.21 17.84
C PRO A 174 -6.53 -6.51 18.63
N HIS A 175 -6.71 -5.20 18.45
CA HIS A 175 -7.75 -4.43 19.13
C HIS A 175 -9.17 -4.83 18.71
N LEU A 176 -9.37 -5.14 17.41
CA LEU A 176 -10.67 -5.56 16.89
C LEU A 176 -11.04 -6.97 17.33
N MET A 177 -10.05 -7.84 17.54
CA MET A 177 -10.25 -9.23 17.99
C MET A 177 -10.30 -9.37 19.51
N GLY A 178 -10.09 -8.29 20.25
CA GLY A 178 -10.13 -8.29 21.72
C GLY A 178 -8.82 -8.72 22.39
N ASP A 179 -7.75 -8.90 21.62
CA ASP A 179 -6.42 -9.13 22.16
C ASP A 179 -5.79 -7.78 22.52
N THR A 180 -5.38 -7.61 23.75
CA THR A 180 -4.53 -6.50 24.17
C THR A 180 -3.08 -6.83 23.80
N LEU A 181 -2.47 -6.01 22.98
CA LEU A 181 -1.03 -6.04 22.70
C LEU A 181 -0.21 -5.73 23.95
#